data_07180ada9146ff33f504391fb5076ea5
#
_entry.id   07180ada9146ff33f504391fb5076ea5
#
_cell.length_a   1.000
_cell.length_b   1.000
_cell.length_c   1.000
_cell.angle_alpha   90.00
_cell.angle_beta   90.00
_cell.angle_gamma   90.00
#
_symmetry.space_group_name_H-M   'P 1'
#
loop_
_entity.id
_entity.type
_entity.pdbx_description
1 polymer ?
#
loop_
_entity_poly.entity_id
_entity_poly.type
_entity_poly.pdbx_seq_one_letter_code
_entity_poly.pdbx_strand_id
1 'polypeptide(L)'
;MDVTVQDDEIDGPFGPVPVRRYSPVAGGSDALAPTVVWLHGGGFFRGSLNQPEADSVAHALARQGYPVVTVDYRLAPLPLLGWLGSRQKRSNRYPVAVGDVLAVVQRLSNSVGDAIVLGGASAGACIAAGAALRYQDEGGKLSGVLLAYGFFHRTHPATMEKGHRPRGHRRFTHSRWALNLMNRNYLGRAPASADCYAFPGGGDLTGFPPTLHLIAERDGMRPSAELFVAELEAVGSSVERHLISGSKHAFLNHPNGNEFATGVELMSQWLNRDAPHERTHEDESAFGLRL
;
A
#
# COMPACT_ATOMS: atom_id res chain seq x y z
N MET A 1 -16.71 17.31 -0.30
CA MET A 1 -17.77 16.34 -0.69
C MET A 1 -18.15 15.50 0.51
N ASP A 2 -19.45 15.15 0.63
CA ASP A 2 -19.87 14.15 1.60
C ASP A 2 -19.46 12.76 1.14
N VAL A 3 -19.27 11.85 2.10
CA VAL A 3 -18.81 10.49 1.85
C VAL A 3 -19.79 9.51 2.47
N THR A 4 -20.27 8.56 1.69
CA THR A 4 -21.02 7.42 2.18
C THR A 4 -20.07 6.30 2.59
N VAL A 5 -20.24 5.73 3.77
CA VAL A 5 -19.42 4.63 4.28
C VAL A 5 -20.29 3.40 4.49
N GLN A 6 -19.84 2.26 3.98
CA GLN A 6 -20.56 0.99 4.10
C GLN A 6 -19.57 -0.15 4.38
N ASP A 7 -19.86 -0.93 5.41
CA ASP A 7 -19.14 -2.19 5.67
C ASP A 7 -19.74 -3.31 4.80
N ASP A 8 -18.87 -4.17 4.27
CA ASP A 8 -19.18 -5.26 3.35
C ASP A 8 -18.21 -6.42 3.57
N GLU A 9 -18.47 -7.57 2.95
CA GLU A 9 -17.57 -8.73 2.96
C GLU A 9 -17.36 -9.24 1.52
N ILE A 10 -16.15 -9.67 1.24
CA ILE A 10 -15.76 -10.28 -0.05
C ILE A 10 -15.29 -11.71 0.20
N ASP A 11 -15.79 -12.66 -0.56
CA ASP A 11 -15.33 -14.04 -0.47
C ASP A 11 -13.85 -14.15 -0.81
N GLY A 12 -13.07 -14.72 0.11
CA GLY A 12 -11.65 -14.94 -0.03
C GLY A 12 -11.26 -16.40 0.13
N PRO A 13 -10.02 -16.77 -0.20
CA PRO A 13 -9.55 -18.17 -0.20
C PRO A 13 -9.48 -18.78 1.21
N PHE A 14 -9.52 -17.94 2.24
CA PHE A 14 -9.47 -18.37 3.64
C PHE A 14 -10.77 -18.02 4.40
N GLY A 15 -11.86 -17.71 3.70
CA GLY A 15 -13.15 -17.27 4.20
C GLY A 15 -13.40 -15.78 3.92
N PRO A 16 -14.55 -15.21 4.34
CA PRO A 16 -14.91 -13.84 4.08
C PRO A 16 -13.85 -12.85 4.54
N VAL A 17 -13.60 -11.82 3.73
CA VAL A 17 -12.67 -10.71 4.00
C VAL A 17 -13.50 -9.46 4.23
N PRO A 18 -13.55 -8.91 5.46
CA PRO A 18 -14.25 -7.68 5.73
C PRO A 18 -13.59 -6.50 5.00
N VAL A 19 -14.42 -5.65 4.40
CA VAL A 19 -13.99 -4.43 3.72
C VAL A 19 -14.89 -3.28 4.12
N ARG A 20 -14.38 -2.06 4.01
CA ARG A 20 -15.19 -0.84 4.16
C ARG A 20 -15.06 -0.01 2.91
N ARG A 21 -16.21 0.34 2.32
CA ARG A 21 -16.32 1.13 1.11
C ARG A 21 -16.59 2.59 1.47
N TYR A 22 -15.87 3.49 0.87
CA TYR A 22 -16.04 4.93 0.98
C TYR A 22 -16.36 5.45 -0.42
N SER A 23 -17.60 5.92 -0.59
CA SER A 23 -18.08 6.43 -1.86
C SER A 23 -18.33 7.93 -1.80
N PRO A 24 -17.80 8.72 -2.73
CA PRO A 24 -18.16 10.13 -2.87
C PRO A 24 -19.68 10.24 -3.08
N VAL A 25 -20.34 11.15 -2.36
CA VAL A 25 -21.76 11.46 -2.63
C VAL A 25 -21.85 12.30 -3.90
N ALA A 26 -22.64 11.86 -4.85
CA ALA A 26 -22.70 12.38 -6.22
C ALA A 26 -22.85 13.89 -6.30
N GLY A 27 -21.94 14.50 -7.03
CA GLY A 27 -21.85 15.92 -7.36
C GLY A 27 -20.65 16.23 -8.25
N GLY A 28 -19.83 15.22 -8.58
CA GLY A 28 -18.58 15.39 -9.33
C GLY A 28 -17.66 14.16 -9.35
N SER A 29 -18.18 12.95 -9.15
CA SER A 29 -17.40 11.75 -9.45
C SER A 29 -17.26 11.70 -10.97
N ASP A 30 -16.07 12.03 -11.50
CA ASP A 30 -15.72 11.60 -12.85
C ASP A 30 -15.88 10.07 -12.87
N ALA A 31 -16.73 9.58 -13.77
CA ALA A 31 -16.99 8.16 -13.93
C ALA A 31 -15.71 7.34 -14.25
N LEU A 32 -14.59 8.01 -14.37
CA LEU A 32 -13.26 7.52 -14.74
C LEU A 32 -12.25 7.50 -13.57
N ALA A 33 -12.63 7.96 -12.37
CA ALA A 33 -11.71 7.96 -11.23
C ALA A 33 -11.37 6.51 -10.81
N PRO A 34 -10.08 6.15 -10.62
CA PRO A 34 -9.71 4.82 -10.22
C PRO A 34 -10.21 4.51 -8.80
N THR A 35 -10.58 3.24 -8.57
CA THR A 35 -10.89 2.77 -7.22
C THR A 35 -9.60 2.49 -6.46
N VAL A 36 -9.44 3.12 -5.31
CA VAL A 36 -8.28 2.89 -4.43
C VAL A 36 -8.58 1.75 -3.45
N VAL A 37 -7.82 0.68 -3.52
CA VAL A 37 -7.80 -0.38 -2.49
C VAL A 37 -6.69 -0.05 -1.50
N TRP A 38 -7.04 0.21 -0.23
CA TRP A 38 -6.10 0.72 0.75
C TRP A 38 -5.95 -0.16 1.98
N LEU A 39 -4.70 -0.47 2.37
CA LEU A 39 -4.35 -1.38 3.44
C LEU A 39 -3.74 -0.64 4.63
N HIS A 40 -4.26 -0.93 5.84
CA HIS A 40 -3.70 -0.38 7.08
C HIS A 40 -2.33 -0.97 7.42
N GLY A 41 -1.56 -0.29 8.26
CA GLY A 41 -0.32 -0.79 8.83
C GLY A 41 -0.53 -1.65 10.09
N GLY A 42 0.56 -1.86 10.83
CA GLY A 42 0.51 -2.56 12.12
C GLY A 42 1.44 -3.77 12.24
N GLY A 43 2.51 -3.81 11.43
CA GLY A 43 3.55 -4.82 11.54
C GLY A 43 3.07 -6.24 11.24
N PHE A 44 2.03 -6.41 10.45
CA PHE A 44 1.34 -7.65 10.08
C PHE A 44 0.52 -8.32 11.20
N PHE A 45 0.66 -7.93 12.47
CA PHE A 45 0.04 -8.63 13.61
C PHE A 45 -0.97 -7.78 14.39
N ARG A 46 -1.18 -6.54 14.00
CA ARG A 46 -2.18 -5.62 14.55
C ARG A 46 -2.71 -4.71 13.45
N GLY A 47 -3.81 -4.04 13.73
CA GLY A 47 -4.45 -3.12 12.82
C GLY A 47 -5.93 -3.41 12.69
N SER A 48 -6.64 -2.50 12.04
CA SER A 48 -8.07 -2.64 11.73
C SER A 48 -8.51 -1.51 10.79
N LEU A 49 -9.70 -1.62 10.23
CA LEU A 49 -10.35 -0.59 9.42
C LEU A 49 -10.52 0.75 10.16
N ASN A 50 -10.56 0.72 11.51
CA ASN A 50 -10.78 1.92 12.33
C ASN A 50 -9.49 2.70 12.66
N GLN A 51 -8.34 2.24 12.21
CA GLN A 51 -7.10 3.00 12.39
C GLN A 51 -7.13 4.28 11.55
N PRO A 52 -6.64 5.44 12.07
CA PRO A 52 -6.62 6.68 11.29
C PRO A 52 -5.91 6.55 9.93
N GLU A 53 -4.82 5.80 9.85
CA GLU A 53 -4.15 5.55 8.57
C GLU A 53 -4.95 4.69 7.59
N ALA A 54 -6.05 4.04 8.03
CA ALA A 54 -7.03 3.40 7.15
C ALA A 54 -8.23 4.33 6.94
N ASP A 55 -8.98 4.61 7.99
CA ASP A 55 -10.25 5.32 7.95
C ASP A 55 -10.09 6.79 7.49
N SER A 56 -9.17 7.54 8.12
CA SER A 56 -9.02 8.96 7.78
C SER A 56 -8.40 9.19 6.40
N VAL A 57 -7.49 8.30 5.95
CA VAL A 57 -6.95 8.35 4.58
C VAL A 57 -8.06 8.06 3.57
N ALA A 58 -8.85 7.01 3.79
CA ALA A 58 -9.95 6.65 2.91
C ALA A 58 -11.01 7.77 2.83
N HIS A 59 -11.40 8.34 3.96
CA HIS A 59 -12.29 9.51 3.98
C HIS A 59 -11.71 10.70 3.23
N ALA A 60 -10.42 10.99 3.40
CA ALA A 60 -9.79 12.13 2.76
C ALA A 60 -9.75 11.97 1.23
N LEU A 61 -9.39 10.80 0.72
CA LEU A 61 -9.38 10.51 -0.72
C LEU A 61 -10.82 10.48 -1.28
N ALA A 62 -11.78 9.89 -0.55
CA ALA A 62 -13.17 9.85 -0.99
C ALA A 62 -13.79 11.26 -1.08
N ARG A 63 -13.44 12.17 -0.17
CA ARG A 63 -13.86 13.59 -0.27
C ARG A 63 -13.29 14.30 -1.50
N GLN A 64 -12.22 13.79 -2.08
CA GLN A 64 -11.61 14.31 -3.31
C GLN A 64 -12.13 13.62 -4.58
N GLY A 65 -13.13 12.72 -4.43
CA GLY A 65 -13.81 12.10 -5.55
C GLY A 65 -13.38 10.66 -5.87
N TYR A 66 -12.42 10.07 -5.12
CA TYR A 66 -11.97 8.71 -5.37
C TYR A 66 -12.79 7.69 -4.57
N PRO A 67 -13.41 6.67 -5.20
CA PRO A 67 -13.91 5.51 -4.47
C PRO A 67 -12.77 4.80 -3.75
N VAL A 68 -12.94 4.52 -2.45
CA VAL A 68 -11.91 3.82 -1.66
C VAL A 68 -12.50 2.57 -1.02
N VAL A 69 -11.75 1.48 -1.03
CA VAL A 69 -12.06 0.24 -0.33
C VAL A 69 -10.92 -0.09 0.63
N THR A 70 -11.17 -0.01 1.93
CA THR A 70 -10.19 -0.48 2.92
C THR A 70 -10.42 -1.96 3.23
N VAL A 71 -9.34 -2.71 3.48
CA VAL A 71 -9.38 -4.16 3.66
C VAL A 71 -8.92 -4.55 5.06
N ASP A 72 -9.74 -5.31 5.78
CA ASP A 72 -9.39 -5.90 7.08
C ASP A 72 -8.74 -7.28 6.85
N TYR A 73 -7.56 -7.27 6.26
CA TYR A 73 -6.82 -8.49 5.97
C TYR A 73 -6.42 -9.25 7.24
N ARG A 74 -6.35 -10.57 7.17
CA ARG A 74 -6.03 -11.42 8.31
C ARG A 74 -4.65 -11.16 8.87
N LEU A 75 -4.60 -10.88 10.18
CA LEU A 75 -3.37 -10.55 10.90
C LEU A 75 -2.61 -11.80 11.30
N ALA A 76 -1.29 -11.77 11.14
CA ALA A 76 -0.39 -12.79 11.69
C ALA A 76 -0.46 -12.81 13.24
N PRO A 77 -0.08 -13.91 13.88
CA PRO A 77 -0.05 -13.96 15.34
C PRO A 77 0.97 -12.97 15.91
N LEU A 78 0.77 -12.58 17.18
CA LEU A 78 1.73 -11.74 17.89
C LEU A 78 3.13 -12.37 17.90
N PRO A 79 4.18 -11.61 17.59
CA PRO A 79 5.55 -12.09 17.71
C PRO A 79 5.81 -12.58 19.13
N LEU A 80 6.53 -13.70 19.27
CA LEU A 80 6.88 -14.38 20.54
C LEU A 80 5.69 -14.90 21.36
N LEU A 81 4.49 -14.36 21.21
CA LEU A 81 3.28 -14.72 21.95
C LEU A 81 2.22 -15.41 21.09
N GLY A 82 2.56 -15.79 19.87
CA GLY A 82 1.63 -16.42 18.92
C GLY A 82 0.96 -17.71 19.43
N TRP A 83 1.52 -18.36 20.44
CA TRP A 83 0.92 -19.53 21.11
C TRP A 83 -0.31 -19.19 21.96
N LEU A 84 -0.50 -17.93 22.35
CA LEU A 84 -1.66 -17.44 23.12
C LEU A 84 -2.93 -17.25 22.25
N GLY A 85 -2.80 -17.20 20.93
CA GLY A 85 -3.94 -17.02 20.03
C GLY A 85 -4.71 -18.30 19.74
N SER A 86 -5.94 -18.18 19.19
CA SER A 86 -6.71 -19.30 18.67
C SER A 86 -5.89 -20.06 17.59
N ARG A 87 -6.26 -21.33 17.35
CA ARG A 87 -5.59 -22.17 16.33
C ARG A 87 -5.61 -21.51 14.95
N GLN A 88 -6.71 -20.88 14.60
CA GLN A 88 -6.91 -20.14 13.34
C GLN A 88 -6.01 -18.89 13.25
N LYS A 89 -5.96 -18.05 14.30
CA LYS A 89 -5.05 -16.89 14.34
C LYS A 89 -3.58 -17.28 14.29
N ARG A 90 -3.20 -18.49 14.75
CA ARG A 90 -1.83 -18.98 14.67
C ARG A 90 -1.40 -19.37 13.25
N SER A 91 -2.36 -19.67 12.38
CA SER A 91 -2.11 -20.03 10.97
C SER A 91 -2.08 -18.83 10.02
N ASN A 92 -2.59 -17.66 10.44
CA ASN A 92 -2.66 -16.45 9.60
C ASN A 92 -1.27 -15.81 9.40
N ARG A 93 -0.41 -16.52 8.70
CA ARG A 93 0.90 -16.05 8.26
C ARG A 93 0.90 -15.93 6.74
N TYR A 94 1.98 -15.45 6.19
CA TYR A 94 2.14 -15.48 4.73
C TYR A 94 1.82 -16.90 4.19
N PRO A 95 1.00 -17.03 3.12
CA PRO A 95 0.52 -15.99 2.20
C PRO A 95 -0.89 -15.44 2.50
N VAL A 96 -1.45 -15.65 3.69
CA VAL A 96 -2.88 -15.41 3.98
C VAL A 96 -3.31 -13.96 3.70
N ALA A 97 -2.59 -12.97 4.23
CA ALA A 97 -2.95 -11.57 4.02
C ALA A 97 -2.86 -11.15 2.53
N VAL A 98 -1.85 -11.63 1.81
CA VAL A 98 -1.72 -11.40 0.36
C VAL A 98 -2.89 -12.02 -0.39
N GLY A 99 -3.31 -13.24 -0.02
CA GLY A 99 -4.46 -13.91 -0.61
C GLY A 99 -5.79 -13.19 -0.35
N ASP A 100 -5.98 -12.63 0.85
CA ASP A 100 -7.15 -11.80 1.18
C ASP A 100 -7.21 -10.57 0.28
N VAL A 101 -6.09 -9.85 0.13
CA VAL A 101 -6.00 -8.64 -0.71
C VAL A 101 -6.24 -8.97 -2.18
N LEU A 102 -5.67 -10.06 -2.69
CA LEU A 102 -5.88 -10.49 -4.08
C LEU A 102 -7.35 -10.80 -4.36
N ALA A 103 -8.05 -11.47 -3.44
CA ALA A 103 -9.47 -11.74 -3.59
C ALA A 103 -10.28 -10.43 -3.71
N VAL A 104 -9.94 -9.41 -2.92
CA VAL A 104 -10.58 -8.08 -3.02
C VAL A 104 -10.28 -7.42 -4.37
N VAL A 105 -9.02 -7.39 -4.79
CA VAL A 105 -8.62 -6.82 -6.08
C VAL A 105 -9.31 -7.54 -7.25
N GLN A 106 -9.29 -8.86 -7.28
CA GLN A 106 -9.94 -9.67 -8.32
C GLN A 106 -11.46 -9.44 -8.36
N ARG A 107 -12.11 -9.34 -7.20
CA ARG A 107 -13.55 -9.06 -7.13
C ARG A 107 -13.90 -7.67 -7.67
N LEU A 108 -13.08 -6.68 -7.39
CA LEU A 108 -13.27 -5.31 -7.87
C LEU A 108 -12.95 -5.19 -9.36
N SER A 109 -11.90 -5.84 -9.86
CA SER A 109 -11.54 -5.80 -11.29
C SER A 109 -12.65 -6.31 -12.21
N ASN A 110 -13.47 -7.24 -11.73
CA ASN A 110 -14.67 -7.69 -12.45
C ASN A 110 -15.75 -6.61 -12.61
N SER A 111 -15.67 -5.53 -11.82
CA SER A 111 -16.66 -4.44 -11.82
C SER A 111 -16.13 -3.15 -12.43
N VAL A 112 -14.86 -2.82 -12.18
CA VAL A 112 -14.23 -1.57 -12.62
C VAL A 112 -13.06 -1.78 -13.59
N GLY A 113 -12.83 -3.01 -14.03
CA GLY A 113 -11.70 -3.33 -14.91
C GLY A 113 -10.34 -3.04 -14.26
N ASP A 114 -9.39 -2.58 -15.05
CA ASP A 114 -8.03 -2.27 -14.62
C ASP A 114 -7.92 -0.93 -13.84
N ALA A 115 -9.02 -0.17 -13.69
CA ALA A 115 -9.05 1.11 -12.99
C ALA A 115 -8.96 0.94 -11.46
N ILE A 116 -7.94 0.20 -11.01
CA ILE A 116 -7.65 -0.05 -9.59
C ILE A 116 -6.25 0.44 -9.27
N VAL A 117 -6.16 1.22 -8.20
CA VAL A 117 -4.89 1.57 -7.55
C VAL A 117 -4.82 0.84 -6.22
N LEU A 118 -3.79 0.00 -6.04
CA LEU A 118 -3.59 -0.76 -4.80
C LEU A 118 -2.57 -0.05 -3.92
N GLY A 119 -2.90 0.16 -2.66
CA GLY A 119 -1.96 0.86 -1.79
C GLY A 119 -2.06 0.47 -0.33
N GLY A 120 -1.21 1.09 0.48
CA GLY A 120 -1.23 0.85 1.91
C GLY A 120 -0.11 1.56 2.67
N ALA A 121 -0.18 1.42 3.99
CA ALA A 121 0.73 2.05 4.94
C ALA A 121 1.57 1.01 5.69
N SER A 122 2.88 1.24 5.84
CA SER A 122 3.78 0.38 6.65
C SER A 122 3.72 -1.09 6.20
N ALA A 123 3.30 -2.00 7.05
CA ALA A 123 3.08 -3.42 6.71
C ALA A 123 2.03 -3.58 5.59
N GLY A 124 1.00 -2.73 5.57
CA GLY A 124 0.02 -2.69 4.49
C GLY A 124 0.66 -2.33 3.14
N ALA A 125 1.64 -1.42 3.12
CA ALA A 125 2.40 -1.10 1.91
C ALA A 125 3.21 -2.32 1.40
N CYS A 126 3.80 -3.08 2.31
CA CYS A 126 4.51 -4.31 1.95
C CYS A 126 3.57 -5.36 1.37
N ILE A 127 2.39 -5.58 1.99
CA ILE A 127 1.38 -6.50 1.49
C ILE A 127 0.83 -6.03 0.14
N ALA A 128 0.56 -4.72 -0.02
CA ALA A 128 0.09 -4.14 -1.27
C ALA A 128 1.10 -4.36 -2.42
N ALA A 129 2.38 -4.09 -2.16
CA ALA A 129 3.42 -4.30 -3.17
C ALA A 129 3.57 -5.78 -3.54
N GLY A 130 3.53 -6.70 -2.55
CA GLY A 130 3.56 -8.14 -2.82
C GLY A 130 2.33 -8.65 -3.58
N ALA A 131 1.14 -8.13 -3.22
CA ALA A 131 -0.10 -8.46 -3.92
C ALA A 131 -0.12 -7.89 -5.35
N ALA A 132 0.39 -6.66 -5.55
CA ALA A 132 0.49 -6.06 -6.89
C ALA A 132 1.39 -6.89 -7.81
N LEU A 133 2.59 -7.27 -7.33
CA LEU A 133 3.51 -8.11 -8.09
C LEU A 133 2.85 -9.44 -8.45
N ARG A 134 2.25 -10.11 -7.48
CA ARG A 134 1.58 -11.39 -7.73
C ARG A 134 0.40 -11.27 -8.69
N TYR A 135 -0.44 -10.22 -8.54
CA TYR A 135 -1.57 -9.99 -9.43
C TYR A 135 -1.12 -9.79 -10.88
N GLN A 136 -0.02 -9.06 -11.08
CA GLN A 136 0.61 -8.89 -12.38
C GLN A 136 1.14 -10.21 -12.96
N ASP A 137 1.86 -11.02 -12.17
CA ASP A 137 2.39 -12.32 -12.60
C ASP A 137 1.26 -13.32 -12.96
N GLU A 138 0.09 -13.16 -12.35
CA GLU A 138 -1.15 -13.89 -12.69
C GLU A 138 -1.89 -13.29 -13.91
N GLY A 139 -1.33 -12.27 -14.58
CA GLY A 139 -1.88 -11.62 -15.79
C GLY A 139 -2.84 -10.48 -15.52
N GLY A 140 -3.04 -10.09 -14.26
CA GLY A 140 -3.85 -8.93 -13.90
C GLY A 140 -3.14 -7.60 -14.15
N LYS A 141 -3.89 -6.49 -14.18
CA LYS A 141 -3.37 -5.14 -14.36
C LYS A 141 -3.90 -4.22 -13.28
N LEU A 142 -3.04 -3.32 -12.82
CA LEU A 142 -3.38 -2.23 -11.91
C LEU A 142 -3.02 -0.90 -12.58
N SER A 143 -3.85 0.12 -12.39
CA SER A 143 -3.51 1.48 -12.81
C SER A 143 -2.30 2.04 -12.05
N GLY A 144 -2.04 1.55 -10.83
CA GLY A 144 -0.87 1.95 -10.10
C GLY A 144 -0.83 1.44 -8.65
N VAL A 145 0.20 1.87 -7.93
CA VAL A 145 0.46 1.47 -6.54
C VAL A 145 0.79 2.68 -5.67
N LEU A 146 0.14 2.81 -4.51
CA LEU A 146 0.38 3.87 -3.52
C LEU A 146 1.04 3.30 -2.25
N LEU A 147 2.27 3.65 -1.96
CA LEU A 147 3.04 3.12 -0.83
C LEU A 147 3.37 4.23 0.17
N ALA A 148 2.98 4.07 1.44
CA ALA A 148 3.31 5.01 2.49
C ALA A 148 4.22 4.35 3.54
N TYR A 149 5.40 4.93 3.76
CA TYR A 149 6.42 4.49 4.75
C TYR A 149 6.55 2.97 4.86
N GLY A 150 6.55 2.28 3.70
CA GLY A 150 6.68 0.83 3.59
C GLY A 150 8.09 0.32 3.83
N PHE A 151 8.18 -0.99 3.96
CA PHE A 151 9.44 -1.74 3.95
C PHE A 151 9.20 -3.02 3.14
N PHE A 152 10.16 -3.40 2.31
CA PHE A 152 9.90 -4.37 1.23
C PHE A 152 10.90 -5.54 1.22
N HIS A 153 11.89 -5.51 2.14
CA HIS A 153 12.94 -6.51 2.20
C HIS A 153 12.75 -7.44 3.40
N ARG A 154 12.90 -8.74 3.18
CA ARG A 154 12.87 -9.77 4.22
C ARG A 154 13.81 -9.47 5.39
N THR A 155 15.02 -9.01 5.05
CA THR A 155 16.02 -8.54 6.00
C THR A 155 16.22 -7.05 5.80
N HIS A 156 15.95 -6.26 6.84
CA HIS A 156 16.12 -4.81 6.74
C HIS A 156 17.56 -4.43 6.42
N PRO A 157 17.79 -3.56 5.42
CA PRO A 157 19.10 -3.02 5.11
C PRO A 157 19.71 -2.31 6.34
N ALA A 158 21.03 -2.22 6.37
CA ALA A 158 21.70 -1.45 7.41
C ALA A 158 21.43 0.04 7.22
N THR A 159 21.17 0.76 8.32
CA THR A 159 21.00 2.22 8.28
C THR A 159 22.34 2.86 7.93
N MET A 160 22.43 3.57 6.81
CA MET A 160 23.68 4.17 6.34
C MET A 160 24.02 5.50 7.05
N GLU A 161 23.05 6.23 7.60
CA GLU A 161 23.25 7.55 8.18
C GLU A 161 22.96 7.62 9.68
N LYS A 162 23.92 8.22 10.44
CA LYS A 162 23.81 8.39 11.90
C LYS A 162 22.65 9.32 12.34
N GLY A 163 22.17 10.21 11.46
CA GLY A 163 21.12 11.20 11.74
C GLY A 163 19.68 10.66 11.78
N HIS A 164 19.43 9.50 11.17
CA HIS A 164 18.07 8.96 10.99
C HIS A 164 17.67 7.89 12.04
N ARG A 165 18.43 7.79 13.14
CA ARG A 165 18.12 6.80 14.18
C ARG A 165 16.81 7.15 14.91
N PRO A 166 15.88 6.18 15.05
CA PRO A 166 14.67 6.40 15.83
C PRO A 166 15.00 6.80 17.26
N ARG A 167 14.21 7.69 17.86
CA ARG A 167 14.34 8.15 19.24
C ARG A 167 13.24 7.58 20.12
N GLY A 168 13.44 7.56 21.44
CA GLY A 168 12.46 7.07 22.42
C GLY A 168 12.22 5.55 22.29
N HIS A 169 10.99 5.09 22.55
CA HIS A 169 10.61 3.66 22.51
C HIS A 169 10.81 3.06 21.11
N ARG A 170 10.69 3.85 20.05
CA ARG A 170 10.92 3.41 18.67
C ARG A 170 12.37 2.96 18.41
N ARG A 171 13.34 3.40 19.23
CA ARG A 171 14.72 2.91 19.17
C ARG A 171 14.79 1.38 19.34
N PHE A 172 13.88 0.80 20.12
CA PHE A 172 13.81 -0.65 20.35
C PHE A 172 12.89 -1.34 19.35
N THR A 173 11.64 -0.84 19.18
CA THR A 173 10.61 -1.47 18.33
C THR A 173 10.92 -1.36 16.84
N HIS A 174 11.68 -0.34 16.41
CA HIS A 174 12.13 -0.13 15.03
C HIS A 174 13.64 -0.40 14.88
N SER A 175 14.24 -1.13 15.83
CA SER A 175 15.59 -1.65 15.63
C SER A 175 15.58 -2.73 14.54
N ARG A 176 16.65 -2.84 13.78
CA ARG A 176 16.81 -3.84 12.72
C ARG A 176 16.49 -5.26 13.21
N TRP A 177 16.90 -5.59 14.43
CA TRP A 177 16.60 -6.88 15.05
C TRP A 177 15.08 -7.08 15.24
N ALA A 178 14.38 -6.10 15.82
CA ALA A 178 12.95 -6.19 16.07
C ALA A 178 12.15 -6.27 14.76
N LEU A 179 12.55 -5.49 13.75
CA LEU A 179 11.93 -5.52 12.42
C LEU A 179 12.14 -6.88 11.73
N ASN A 180 13.36 -7.44 11.79
CA ASN A 180 13.64 -8.76 11.24
C ASN A 180 12.89 -9.87 11.98
N LEU A 181 12.69 -9.75 13.31
CA LEU A 181 11.86 -10.68 14.08
C LEU A 181 10.39 -10.61 13.64
N MET A 182 9.87 -9.41 13.41
CA MET A 182 8.53 -9.18 12.89
C MET A 182 8.35 -9.83 11.51
N ASN A 183 9.31 -9.63 10.60
CA ASN A 183 9.30 -10.24 9.26
C ASN A 183 9.34 -11.78 9.33
N ARG A 184 10.19 -12.35 10.19
CA ARG A 184 10.23 -13.80 10.43
C ARG A 184 8.92 -14.33 10.98
N ASN A 185 8.28 -13.58 11.89
CA ASN A 185 6.98 -13.95 12.44
C ASN A 185 5.89 -13.96 11.35
N TYR A 186 5.89 -12.99 10.44
CA TYR A 186 4.96 -12.93 9.30
C TYR A 186 5.18 -14.11 8.33
N LEU A 187 6.41 -14.40 7.97
CA LEU A 187 6.75 -15.54 7.09
C LEU A 187 6.44 -16.91 7.72
N GLY A 188 6.59 -17.04 9.03
CA GLY A 188 6.41 -18.32 9.70
C GLY A 188 7.42 -19.37 9.27
N ARG A 189 6.93 -20.49 8.73
CA ARG A 189 7.74 -21.61 8.23
C ARG A 189 7.98 -21.57 6.72
N ALA A 190 7.52 -20.52 6.03
CA ALA A 190 7.76 -20.38 4.61
C ALA A 190 9.28 -20.44 4.33
N PRO A 191 9.72 -21.21 3.32
CA PRO A 191 11.13 -21.38 3.02
C PRO A 191 11.83 -20.05 2.72
N ALA A 192 13.14 -20.04 2.81
CA ALA A 192 13.94 -18.83 2.53
C ALA A 192 13.80 -18.35 1.08
N SER A 193 13.46 -19.27 0.18
CA SER A 193 13.11 -19.06 -1.22
C SER A 193 11.61 -18.82 -1.43
N ALA A 194 10.84 -18.61 -0.33
CA ALA A 194 9.45 -18.24 -0.47
C ALA A 194 9.39 -17.02 -1.39
N ASP A 195 8.45 -17.11 -2.28
CA ASP A 195 8.23 -16.20 -3.37
C ASP A 195 8.41 -14.72 -2.97
N CYS A 196 8.80 -13.89 -3.92
CA CYS A 196 9.00 -12.46 -3.74
C CYS A 196 7.73 -11.70 -3.29
N TYR A 197 6.56 -12.34 -3.27
CA TYR A 197 5.31 -11.67 -2.90
C TYR A 197 5.16 -11.43 -1.38
N ALA A 198 5.95 -12.09 -0.55
CA ALA A 198 5.98 -11.78 0.89
C ALA A 198 6.76 -10.48 1.18
N PHE A 199 7.87 -10.30 0.47
CA PHE A 199 8.76 -9.13 0.52
C PHE A 199 9.34 -8.93 -0.88
N PRO A 200 8.75 -8.02 -1.70
CA PRO A 200 9.12 -7.90 -3.11
C PRO A 200 10.51 -7.32 -3.37
N GLY A 201 11.09 -6.60 -2.41
CA GLY A 201 12.45 -6.06 -2.54
C GLY A 201 13.51 -7.16 -2.72
N GLY A 202 14.38 -6.97 -3.71
CA GLY A 202 15.37 -7.94 -4.16
C GLY A 202 14.84 -9.04 -5.07
N GLY A 203 13.54 -9.01 -5.45
CA GLY A 203 12.92 -9.89 -6.44
C GLY A 203 12.96 -9.31 -7.87
N ASP A 204 12.37 -10.02 -8.82
CA ASP A 204 12.12 -9.48 -10.15
C ASP A 204 10.91 -8.52 -10.09
N LEU A 205 11.15 -7.25 -10.40
CA LEU A 205 10.15 -6.18 -10.41
C LEU A 205 9.84 -5.71 -11.83
N THR A 206 10.25 -6.47 -12.85
CA THR A 206 10.01 -6.10 -14.25
C THR A 206 8.52 -5.91 -14.51
N GLY A 207 8.16 -4.75 -15.07
CA GLY A 207 6.77 -4.38 -15.35
C GLY A 207 5.92 -4.01 -14.13
N PHE A 208 6.50 -3.85 -12.94
CA PHE A 208 5.78 -3.41 -11.74
C PHE A 208 4.98 -2.12 -12.04
N PRO A 209 3.73 -2.00 -11.56
CA PRO A 209 2.85 -0.87 -11.92
C PRO A 209 3.45 0.49 -11.54
N PRO A 210 3.03 1.60 -12.20
CA PRO A 210 3.40 2.95 -11.79
C PRO A 210 3.18 3.15 -10.29
N THR A 211 4.16 3.73 -9.61
CA THR A 211 4.17 3.75 -8.15
C THR A 211 4.40 5.16 -7.60
N LEU A 212 3.56 5.58 -6.64
CA LEU A 212 3.86 6.68 -5.73
C LEU A 212 4.37 6.13 -4.41
N HIS A 213 5.53 6.61 -3.94
CA HIS A 213 6.10 6.22 -2.66
C HIS A 213 6.32 7.41 -1.73
N LEU A 214 5.56 7.48 -0.65
CA LEU A 214 5.71 8.46 0.42
C LEU A 214 6.64 7.90 1.50
N ILE A 215 7.80 8.50 1.68
CA ILE A 215 8.85 8.05 2.60
C ILE A 215 8.87 8.97 3.82
N ALA A 216 8.82 8.41 5.02
CA ALA A 216 8.97 9.18 6.23
C ALA A 216 10.45 9.49 6.50
N GLU A 217 10.78 10.78 6.75
CA GLU A 217 12.17 11.23 6.90
C GLU A 217 12.87 10.56 8.09
N ARG A 218 12.19 10.50 9.23
CA ARG A 218 12.75 10.00 10.51
C ARG A 218 12.24 8.61 10.83
N ASP A 219 12.52 7.67 9.93
CA ASP A 219 12.00 6.31 9.99
C ASP A 219 13.12 5.27 9.89
N GLY A 220 13.13 4.30 10.80
CA GLY A 220 14.06 3.17 10.77
C GLY A 220 13.84 2.22 9.58
N MET A 221 12.67 2.29 8.94
CA MET A 221 12.33 1.48 7.76
C MET A 221 12.72 2.16 6.44
N ARG A 222 13.04 3.46 6.47
CA ARG A 222 13.43 4.27 5.31
C ARG A 222 14.49 3.61 4.41
N PRO A 223 15.57 2.98 4.91
CA PRO A 223 16.55 2.33 4.05
C PRO A 223 15.96 1.25 3.15
N SER A 224 14.93 0.50 3.63
CA SER A 224 14.23 -0.49 2.81
C SER A 224 13.34 0.16 1.77
N ALA A 225 12.71 1.28 2.10
CA ALA A 225 11.89 2.06 1.19
C ALA A 225 12.73 2.65 0.05
N GLU A 226 13.86 3.28 0.37
CA GLU A 226 14.78 3.87 -0.62
C GLU A 226 15.42 2.82 -1.53
N LEU A 227 15.80 1.66 -0.97
CA LEU A 227 16.33 0.56 -1.77
C LEU A 227 15.27 0.03 -2.74
N PHE A 228 14.02 -0.14 -2.31
CA PHE A 228 12.95 -0.60 -3.18
C PHE A 228 12.65 0.39 -4.32
N VAL A 229 12.72 1.70 -4.06
CA VAL A 229 12.63 2.72 -5.12
C VAL A 229 13.76 2.54 -6.15
N ALA A 230 15.00 2.37 -5.69
CA ALA A 230 16.14 2.16 -6.58
C ALA A 230 16.00 0.86 -7.40
N GLU A 231 15.44 -0.19 -6.83
CA GLU A 231 15.15 -1.45 -7.53
C GLU A 231 14.07 -1.28 -8.60
N LEU A 232 13.02 -0.51 -8.34
CA LEU A 232 11.98 -0.17 -9.32
C LEU A 232 12.56 0.68 -10.47
N GLU A 233 13.35 1.69 -10.15
CA GLU A 233 14.06 2.53 -11.15
C GLU A 233 14.98 1.69 -12.02
N ALA A 234 15.70 0.71 -11.43
CA ALA A 234 16.64 -0.15 -12.15
C ALA A 234 15.98 -1.05 -13.20
N VAL A 235 14.71 -1.43 -13.01
CA VAL A 235 13.93 -2.21 -13.99
C VAL A 235 13.09 -1.33 -14.92
N GLY A 236 13.23 0.00 -14.84
CA GLY A 236 12.51 0.95 -15.68
C GLY A 236 11.04 1.14 -15.30
N SER A 237 10.61 0.73 -14.11
CA SER A 237 9.26 1.01 -13.61
C SER A 237 9.11 2.49 -13.27
N SER A 238 7.95 3.07 -13.59
CA SER A 238 7.65 4.46 -13.25
C SER A 238 7.47 4.59 -11.73
N VAL A 239 8.35 5.33 -11.07
CA VAL A 239 8.23 5.57 -9.62
C VAL A 239 8.42 7.05 -9.30
N GLU A 240 7.45 7.60 -8.59
CA GLU A 240 7.52 8.93 -7.99
C GLU A 240 7.72 8.79 -6.48
N ARG A 241 8.76 9.42 -5.94
CA ARG A 241 9.06 9.34 -4.51
C ARG A 241 9.01 10.70 -3.84
N HIS A 242 8.45 10.77 -2.65
CA HIS A 242 8.46 11.97 -1.82
C HIS A 242 8.97 11.65 -0.41
N LEU A 243 10.00 12.36 0.00
CA LEU A 243 10.47 12.37 1.38
C LEU A 243 9.66 13.42 2.17
N ILE A 244 8.79 12.97 3.07
CA ILE A 244 7.95 13.86 3.86
C ILE A 244 8.78 14.45 5.01
N SER A 245 9.14 15.72 4.89
CA SER A 245 10.02 16.39 5.84
C SER A 245 9.43 16.43 7.27
N GLY A 246 10.28 16.22 8.26
CA GLY A 246 9.90 16.20 9.68
C GLY A 246 9.13 14.96 10.11
N SER A 247 8.59 14.18 9.18
CA SER A 247 7.70 13.06 9.47
C SER A 247 8.42 11.91 10.18
N LYS A 248 7.64 11.16 10.95
CA LYS A 248 8.03 9.90 11.59
C LYS A 248 7.23 8.77 10.99
N HIS A 249 7.69 7.53 11.20
CA HIS A 249 6.90 6.35 10.85
C HIS A 249 5.45 6.47 11.31
N ALA A 250 4.51 6.04 10.46
CA ALA A 250 3.07 6.06 10.73
C ALA A 250 2.48 7.49 10.90
N PHE A 251 2.99 8.48 10.14
CA PHE A 251 2.47 9.86 10.21
C PHE A 251 1.00 9.97 9.76
N LEU A 252 0.52 9.05 8.92
CA LEU A 252 -0.89 9.00 8.52
C LEU A 252 -1.85 8.59 9.66
N ASN A 253 -1.36 8.16 10.81
CA ASN A 253 -2.18 7.99 12.02
C ASN A 253 -2.47 9.29 12.78
N HIS A 254 -2.01 10.42 12.25
CA HIS A 254 -2.21 11.74 12.85
C HIS A 254 -2.97 12.66 11.88
N PRO A 255 -4.30 12.48 11.69
CA PRO A 255 -5.07 13.17 10.64
C PRO A 255 -5.11 14.70 10.79
N ASN A 256 -4.80 15.24 11.97
CA ASN A 256 -4.68 16.68 12.19
C ASN A 256 -3.24 17.21 11.99
N GLY A 257 -2.30 16.37 11.57
CA GLY A 257 -0.91 16.74 11.34
C GLY A 257 -0.67 17.26 9.92
N ASN A 258 0.29 18.15 9.75
CA ASN A 258 0.67 18.67 8.45
C ASN A 258 1.19 17.56 7.52
N GLU A 259 1.90 16.58 8.08
CA GLU A 259 2.44 15.46 7.32
C GLU A 259 1.33 14.55 6.76
N PHE A 260 0.21 14.40 7.49
CA PHE A 260 -0.97 13.72 6.98
C PHE A 260 -1.56 14.48 5.78
N ALA A 261 -1.79 15.80 5.94
CA ALA A 261 -2.35 16.64 4.89
C ALA A 261 -1.47 16.61 3.63
N THR A 262 -0.15 16.77 3.81
CA THR A 262 0.83 16.65 2.71
C THR A 262 0.77 15.29 2.03
N GLY A 263 0.70 14.19 2.80
CA GLY A 263 0.64 12.85 2.25
C GLY A 263 -0.62 12.61 1.41
N VAL A 264 -1.78 13.03 1.90
CA VAL A 264 -3.06 12.91 1.19
C VAL A 264 -3.06 13.76 -0.08
N GLU A 265 -2.54 14.99 0.00
CA GLU A 265 -2.44 15.89 -1.15
C GLU A 265 -1.58 15.29 -2.27
N LEU A 266 -0.42 14.73 -1.93
CA LEU A 266 0.46 14.07 -2.91
C LEU A 266 -0.20 12.84 -3.53
N MET A 267 -0.92 12.03 -2.75
CA MET A 267 -1.69 10.91 -3.27
C MET A 267 -2.75 11.37 -4.27
N SER A 268 -3.49 12.43 -3.95
CA SER A 268 -4.52 12.96 -4.82
C SER A 268 -3.94 13.56 -6.11
N GLN A 269 -2.87 14.33 -6.01
CA GLN A 269 -2.19 14.89 -7.18
C GLN A 269 -1.69 13.79 -8.12
N TRP A 270 -1.16 12.69 -7.56
CA TRP A 270 -0.70 11.56 -8.34
C TRP A 270 -1.87 10.83 -9.02
N LEU A 271 -2.94 10.55 -8.29
CA LEU A 271 -4.15 9.91 -8.82
C LEU A 271 -4.80 10.72 -9.96
N ASN A 272 -4.76 12.06 -9.89
CA ASN A 272 -5.30 12.93 -10.93
C ASN A 272 -4.50 12.89 -12.24
N ARG A 273 -3.19 12.63 -12.21
CA ARG A 273 -2.35 12.59 -13.42
C ARG A 273 -2.61 11.36 -14.26
N ASP A 274 -2.92 10.24 -13.62
CA ASP A 274 -3.14 8.96 -14.27
C ASP A 274 -4.61 8.69 -14.62
N ALA A 275 -5.52 9.62 -14.26
CA ALA A 275 -6.88 9.62 -14.80
C ALA A 275 -6.81 9.81 -16.33
N PRO A 276 -7.46 8.96 -17.13
CA PRO A 276 -7.48 9.13 -18.58
C PRO A 276 -8.13 10.49 -18.91
N HIS A 277 -7.29 11.50 -19.12
CA HIS A 277 -7.77 12.73 -19.77
C HIS A 277 -8.32 12.33 -21.13
N GLU A 278 -9.58 12.62 -21.40
CA GLU A 278 -10.07 12.68 -22.77
C GLU A 278 -9.05 13.51 -23.56
N ARG A 279 -8.28 12.86 -24.43
CA ARG A 279 -7.51 13.57 -25.44
C ARG A 279 -8.55 14.26 -26.30
N THR A 280 -8.76 15.53 -26.05
CA THR A 280 -9.53 16.38 -26.94
C THR A 280 -8.88 16.28 -28.30
N HIS A 281 -9.67 15.95 -29.32
CA HIS A 281 -9.31 15.81 -30.74
C HIS A 281 -8.76 17.09 -31.37
N GLU A 282 -8.20 18.02 -30.63
CA GLU A 282 -7.68 19.30 -31.12
C GLU A 282 -6.20 19.31 -31.46
N ASP A 283 -5.41 18.31 -31.05
CA ASP A 283 -3.95 18.28 -31.30
C ASP A 283 -3.52 17.57 -32.60
N GLU A 284 -4.43 16.91 -33.32
CA GLU A 284 -4.09 16.26 -34.60
C GLU A 284 -4.17 17.17 -35.82
N SER A 285 -4.71 18.43 -35.69
CA SER A 285 -4.82 19.32 -36.81
C SER A 285 -3.64 20.30 -37.04
N ALA A 286 -2.62 20.27 -36.15
CA ALA A 286 -1.48 21.17 -36.22
C ALA A 286 -0.25 20.62 -36.97
N PHE A 287 -0.26 19.38 -37.45
CA PHE A 287 0.91 18.78 -38.16
C PHE A 287 0.62 18.32 -39.58
N GLY A 288 -0.34 18.94 -40.23
CA GLY A 288 -0.64 18.71 -41.65
C GLY A 288 -0.66 20.03 -42.41
N LEU A 289 0.50 20.51 -42.86
CA LEU A 289 0.71 21.34 -44.09
C LEU A 289 2.02 22.14 -44.02
N ARG A 290 3.08 21.55 -44.55
CA ARG A 290 4.06 22.27 -45.41
C ARG A 290 4.87 21.24 -46.18
N LEU A 291 4.55 21.20 -47.45
CA LEU A 291 5.43 20.76 -48.52
C LEU A 291 6.66 21.64 -48.58
#